data_c06ab506d347bd9a9f2fad7ed3e52ffc
#
_entry.id   c06ab506d347bd9a9f2fad7ed3e52ffc
#
_cell.length_a   1.000
_cell.length_b   1.000
_cell.length_c   1.000
_cell.angle_alpha   90.00
_cell.angle_beta   90.00
_cell.angle_gamma   90.00
#
_symmetry.space_group_name_H-M   'P 1'
#
loop_
_entity.id
_entity.type
_entity.pdbx_description
1 polymer ?
#
loop_
_entity_poly.entity_id
_entity_poly.type
_entity_poly.pdbx_seq_one_letter_code
_entity_poly.pdbx_strand_id
1 'polypeptide(L)'
;DQGYVMVMVSTPEASSLQVTRQAMADADAVIRTLPEVASTSFAAGFNMMAGIASTSSGIIFVKLVDYSDRKLSAMQIAQRLTGELYVTVPGAECYAFIPPSIPGLGVTSGVSVEVQDLEGRGTAYLMENAGRLMDSLRKSPAIASVTTQFDAGVPQRRLRIDKQQALAAGVDLGTLYGELTTLLGGAYINNFTRFGKLYQTYIQAAPDYRLDRRSLDSYYVTSASGESVPVASLVEVADTVGVEYVSQFNLYRSVSLTVTPAARASTTTVMREITATAAEVLPDDIGTAWSGTSYQEANASKTGGLVYALALVFVFLALAALYESWGLPLAILMSVPVAVLGAVLFVGGTHLMNSLYVNDIYMQISLVMLIGLAAKNAILVVEYADRLFREQGASLMDAAIGAAKLRVRPIIMTAFAFILGVMPLVFASGVYATARNIMGVALVGGMLFATLLGIFVYPALYYFVGRIGNFERRRERKKQEEKL
;
A
#
# COMPACT_ATOMS: atom_id res chain seq x y z
N ASP A 1 -0.22 -10.40 -8.23
CA ASP A 1 0.99 -10.88 -8.91
C ASP A 1 1.49 -9.81 -9.89
N GLN A 2 2.77 -9.44 -9.78
CA GLN A 2 3.39 -8.39 -10.62
C GLN A 2 4.50 -8.96 -11.52
N GLY A 3 4.68 -10.28 -11.55
CA GLY A 3 5.70 -10.94 -12.35
C GLY A 3 7.11 -10.83 -11.77
N TYR A 4 7.27 -10.37 -10.53
CA TYR A 4 8.54 -10.38 -9.83
C TYR A 4 8.36 -10.57 -8.33
N VAL A 5 9.41 -11.06 -7.69
CA VAL A 5 9.54 -11.26 -6.24
C VAL A 5 10.79 -10.52 -5.78
N MET A 6 10.78 -10.00 -4.60
CA MET A 6 11.95 -9.43 -3.94
C MET A 6 12.39 -10.35 -2.81
N VAL A 7 13.70 -10.57 -2.67
CA VAL A 7 14.26 -11.36 -1.58
C VAL A 7 15.21 -10.47 -0.80
N MET A 8 14.88 -10.21 0.44
CA MET A 8 15.76 -9.55 1.38
C MET A 8 16.69 -10.60 2.00
N VAL A 9 17.96 -10.29 2.02
CA VAL A 9 19.00 -11.10 2.65
C VAL A 9 19.62 -10.28 3.77
N SER A 10 19.49 -10.75 5.00
CA SER A 10 20.08 -10.13 6.18
C SER A 10 21.07 -11.08 6.82
N THR A 11 22.32 -10.68 6.91
CA THR A 11 23.35 -11.38 7.68
C THR A 11 23.32 -10.91 9.12
N PRO A 12 23.96 -11.63 10.08
CA PRO A 12 24.03 -11.17 11.45
C PRO A 12 24.50 -9.72 11.53
N GLU A 13 23.94 -8.96 12.46
CA GLU A 13 24.24 -7.55 12.63
C GLU A 13 25.75 -7.30 12.80
N ALA A 14 26.18 -6.15 12.26
CA ALA A 14 27.61 -5.79 12.16
C ALA A 14 28.46 -6.68 11.23
N SER A 15 27.85 -7.52 10.41
CA SER A 15 28.55 -8.23 9.34
C SER A 15 29.19 -7.29 8.33
N SER A 16 30.33 -7.69 7.78
CA SER A 16 30.96 -6.93 6.71
C SER A 16 30.21 -7.08 5.40
N LEU A 17 30.32 -6.07 4.52
CA LEU A 17 29.72 -6.10 3.19
C LEU A 17 30.15 -7.31 2.34
N GLN A 18 31.38 -7.83 2.56
CA GLN A 18 31.88 -9.01 1.87
C GLN A 18 31.11 -10.27 2.28
N VAL A 19 30.81 -10.45 3.57
CA VAL A 19 30.00 -11.57 4.08
C VAL A 19 28.60 -11.50 3.51
N THR A 20 27.97 -10.33 3.56
CA THR A 20 26.63 -10.12 2.98
C THR A 20 26.60 -10.38 1.48
N ARG A 21 27.60 -9.88 0.75
CA ARG A 21 27.72 -10.15 -0.69
C ARG A 21 27.87 -11.64 -0.99
N GLN A 22 28.63 -12.39 -0.17
CA GLN A 22 28.77 -13.84 -0.36
C GLN A 22 27.44 -14.55 -0.11
N ALA A 23 26.76 -14.24 1.00
CA ALA A 23 25.45 -14.80 1.30
C ALA A 23 24.42 -14.51 0.19
N MET A 24 24.46 -13.30 -0.39
CA MET A 24 23.61 -12.95 -1.53
C MET A 24 23.96 -13.72 -2.80
N ALA A 25 25.25 -13.97 -3.06
CA ALA A 25 25.66 -14.79 -4.20
C ALA A 25 25.21 -16.24 -4.05
N ASP A 26 25.28 -16.79 -2.84
CA ASP A 26 24.80 -18.12 -2.52
C ASP A 26 23.26 -18.20 -2.67
N ALA A 27 22.53 -17.20 -2.18
CA ALA A 27 21.08 -17.08 -2.36
C ALA A 27 20.70 -16.96 -3.84
N ASP A 28 21.41 -16.13 -4.61
CA ASP A 28 21.18 -15.94 -6.05
C ASP A 28 21.39 -17.25 -6.83
N ALA A 29 22.42 -18.00 -6.47
CA ALA A 29 22.68 -19.31 -7.07
C ALA A 29 21.52 -20.29 -6.86
N VAL A 30 20.93 -20.32 -5.65
CA VAL A 30 19.74 -21.14 -5.34
C VAL A 30 18.52 -20.64 -6.11
N ILE A 31 18.26 -19.34 -6.11
CA ILE A 31 17.10 -18.73 -6.78
C ILE A 31 17.10 -19.06 -8.27
N ARG A 32 18.26 -19.02 -8.92
CA ARG A 32 18.41 -19.32 -10.36
C ARG A 32 18.16 -20.77 -10.73
N THR A 33 18.10 -21.69 -9.76
CA THR A 33 17.74 -23.09 -10.04
C THR A 33 16.25 -23.30 -10.29
N LEU A 34 15.41 -22.32 -9.90
CA LEU A 34 13.97 -22.42 -10.09
C LEU A 34 13.57 -22.15 -11.54
N PRO A 35 12.78 -23.03 -12.17
CA PRO A 35 12.35 -22.87 -13.56
C PRO A 35 11.42 -21.65 -13.75
N GLU A 36 10.81 -21.16 -12.69
CA GLU A 36 9.93 -20.00 -12.70
C GLU A 36 10.70 -18.66 -12.73
N VAL A 37 12.02 -18.67 -12.61
CA VAL A 37 12.88 -17.48 -12.57
C VAL A 37 13.45 -17.19 -13.95
N ALA A 38 13.18 -16.00 -14.47
CA ALA A 38 13.72 -15.54 -15.76
C ALA A 38 15.08 -14.85 -15.59
N SER A 39 15.25 -14.02 -14.59
CA SER A 39 16.50 -13.32 -14.31
C SER A 39 16.51 -12.77 -12.88
N THR A 40 17.73 -12.54 -12.38
CA THR A 40 17.95 -11.93 -11.06
C THR A 40 18.90 -10.76 -11.17
N SER A 41 18.75 -9.79 -10.26
CA SER A 41 19.74 -8.76 -10.02
C SER A 41 19.76 -8.45 -8.52
N PHE A 42 20.92 -8.13 -7.96
CA PHE A 42 21.00 -7.85 -6.53
C PHE A 42 21.86 -6.62 -6.21
N ALA A 43 21.55 -6.00 -5.07
CA ALA A 43 22.30 -4.90 -4.49
C ALA A 43 22.64 -5.24 -3.04
N ALA A 44 23.93 -5.40 -2.74
CA ALA A 44 24.45 -5.58 -1.38
C ALA A 44 24.72 -4.21 -0.74
N GLY A 45 24.54 -4.11 0.57
CA GLY A 45 24.80 -2.88 1.31
C GLY A 45 23.59 -1.93 1.41
N PHE A 46 22.39 -2.43 1.16
CA PHE A 46 21.17 -1.63 1.22
C PHE A 46 20.00 -2.42 1.83
N ASN A 47 19.45 -1.90 2.93
CA ASN A 47 18.20 -2.40 3.50
C ASN A 47 17.03 -1.65 2.85
N MET A 48 16.36 -2.30 1.90
CA MET A 48 15.26 -1.68 1.15
C MET A 48 14.02 -1.40 2.02
N MET A 49 13.77 -2.23 3.05
CA MET A 49 12.61 -2.03 3.92
C MET A 49 12.78 -0.83 4.84
N ALA A 50 13.99 -0.64 5.37
CA ALA A 50 14.31 0.52 6.20
C ALA A 50 14.69 1.76 5.35
N GLY A 51 15.04 1.58 4.07
CA GLY A 51 15.48 2.65 3.19
C GLY A 51 16.86 3.21 3.50
N ILE A 52 17.73 2.42 4.14
CA ILE A 52 19.06 2.83 4.60
C ILE A 52 20.17 2.00 3.97
N ALA A 53 21.39 2.56 3.92
CA ALA A 53 22.60 1.80 3.67
C ALA A 53 22.95 0.97 4.90
N SER A 54 23.12 -0.33 4.74
CA SER A 54 23.49 -1.27 5.81
C SER A 54 24.42 -2.35 5.26
N THR A 55 25.55 -2.56 5.91
CA THR A 55 26.51 -3.59 5.47
C THR A 55 26.03 -5.01 5.69
N SER A 56 25.08 -5.22 6.61
CA SER A 56 24.49 -6.52 6.95
C SER A 56 23.28 -6.89 6.08
N SER A 57 22.84 -6.01 5.17
CA SER A 57 21.61 -6.21 4.40
C SER A 57 21.82 -6.08 2.89
N GLY A 58 20.97 -6.78 2.14
CA GLY A 58 20.91 -6.65 0.69
C GLY A 58 19.57 -7.10 0.12
N ILE A 59 19.31 -6.75 -1.13
CA ILE A 59 18.07 -7.06 -1.83
C ILE A 59 18.36 -7.76 -3.16
N ILE A 60 17.62 -8.84 -3.45
CA ILE A 60 17.64 -9.54 -4.74
C ILE A 60 16.29 -9.31 -5.43
N PHE A 61 16.33 -8.77 -6.62
CA PHE A 61 15.16 -8.63 -7.48
C PHE A 61 15.08 -9.86 -8.39
N VAL A 62 14.01 -10.63 -8.26
CA VAL A 62 13.79 -11.87 -8.99
C VAL A 62 12.68 -11.64 -10.00
N LYS A 63 13.03 -11.50 -11.27
CA LYS A 63 12.05 -11.46 -12.35
C LYS A 63 11.58 -12.88 -12.65
N LEU A 64 10.28 -13.09 -12.64
CA LEU A 64 9.66 -14.36 -12.96
C LEU A 64 9.41 -14.49 -14.48
N VAL A 65 9.31 -15.71 -14.97
CA VAL A 65 8.81 -15.99 -16.33
C VAL A 65 7.34 -15.53 -16.45
N ASP A 66 6.83 -15.41 -17.65
CA ASP A 66 5.48 -14.95 -17.89
C ASP A 66 4.44 -15.82 -17.15
N TYR A 67 3.35 -15.18 -16.74
CA TYR A 67 2.31 -15.85 -15.95
C TYR A 67 1.74 -17.09 -16.65
N SER A 68 1.68 -17.08 -17.98
CA SER A 68 1.23 -18.20 -18.82
C SER A 68 2.16 -19.40 -18.76
N ASP A 69 3.44 -19.17 -18.48
CA ASP A 69 4.50 -20.20 -18.55
C ASP A 69 4.83 -20.80 -17.18
N ARG A 70 4.16 -20.33 -16.12
CA ARG A 70 4.35 -20.83 -14.76
C ARG A 70 3.04 -21.32 -14.13
N LYS A 71 3.15 -22.32 -13.26
CA LYS A 71 2.00 -22.87 -12.52
C LYS A 71 1.80 -22.21 -11.16
N LEU A 72 2.86 -21.64 -10.59
CA LEU A 72 2.85 -21.04 -9.26
C LEU A 72 2.66 -19.52 -9.37
N SER A 73 1.88 -18.95 -8.45
CA SER A 73 1.76 -17.49 -8.31
C SER A 73 3.04 -16.91 -7.67
N ALA A 74 3.29 -15.61 -7.86
CA ALA A 74 4.42 -14.92 -7.22
C ALA A 74 4.42 -15.08 -5.69
N MET A 75 3.24 -15.12 -5.05
CA MET A 75 3.11 -15.36 -3.61
C MET A 75 3.58 -16.78 -3.23
N GLN A 76 3.17 -17.79 -3.98
CA GLN A 76 3.61 -19.19 -3.73
C GLN A 76 5.10 -19.35 -3.96
N ILE A 77 5.65 -18.68 -4.98
CA ILE A 77 7.10 -18.67 -5.25
C ILE A 77 7.84 -17.97 -4.11
N ALA A 78 7.34 -16.83 -3.62
CA ALA A 78 7.95 -16.14 -2.47
C ALA A 78 7.96 -17.02 -1.22
N GLN A 79 6.87 -17.70 -0.91
CA GLN A 79 6.80 -18.64 0.23
C GLN A 79 7.78 -19.81 0.06
N ARG A 80 7.85 -20.40 -1.14
CA ARG A 80 8.78 -21.47 -1.46
C ARG A 80 10.23 -21.00 -1.32
N LEU A 81 10.57 -19.85 -1.89
CA LEU A 81 11.92 -19.27 -1.80
C LEU A 81 12.33 -19.01 -0.35
N THR A 82 11.45 -18.45 0.48
CA THR A 82 11.74 -18.23 1.90
C THR A 82 12.09 -19.54 2.60
N GLY A 83 11.33 -20.62 2.34
CA GLY A 83 11.60 -21.94 2.92
C GLY A 83 12.91 -22.60 2.40
N GLU A 84 13.16 -22.54 1.10
CA GLU A 84 14.37 -23.12 0.49
C GLU A 84 15.63 -22.37 0.93
N LEU A 85 15.60 -21.03 0.93
CA LEU A 85 16.74 -20.22 1.31
C LEU A 85 17.09 -20.33 2.80
N TYR A 86 16.09 -20.51 3.67
CA TYR A 86 16.31 -20.75 5.09
C TYR A 86 17.19 -21.99 5.35
N VAL A 87 17.03 -23.03 4.54
CA VAL A 87 17.80 -24.27 4.68
C VAL A 87 19.15 -24.20 3.96
N THR A 88 19.20 -23.51 2.81
CA THR A 88 20.36 -23.60 1.89
C THR A 88 21.38 -22.49 2.10
N VAL A 89 21.01 -21.38 2.77
CA VAL A 89 21.92 -20.25 3.04
C VAL A 89 22.11 -20.10 4.55
N PRO A 90 22.88 -20.98 5.19
CA PRO A 90 23.11 -20.89 6.62
C PRO A 90 23.90 -19.62 6.96
N GLY A 91 23.49 -18.91 8.00
CA GLY A 91 24.15 -17.67 8.44
C GLY A 91 23.61 -16.39 7.81
N ALA A 92 22.52 -16.48 7.05
CA ALA A 92 21.74 -15.32 6.62
C ALA A 92 20.24 -15.60 6.76
N GLU A 93 19.48 -14.61 7.17
CA GLU A 93 18.02 -14.64 7.13
C GLU A 93 17.56 -14.15 5.77
N CYS A 94 16.87 -15.02 5.03
CA CYS A 94 16.36 -14.71 3.71
C CYS A 94 14.82 -14.65 3.76
N TYR A 95 14.25 -13.51 3.40
CA TYR A 95 12.81 -13.29 3.36
C TYR A 95 12.36 -12.85 1.98
N ALA A 96 11.58 -13.70 1.30
CA ALA A 96 11.02 -13.40 0.01
C ALA A 96 9.61 -12.80 0.14
N PHE A 97 9.35 -11.72 -0.57
CA PHE A 97 8.07 -11.00 -0.53
C PHE A 97 7.71 -10.42 -1.89
N ILE A 98 6.44 -10.12 -2.06
CA ILE A 98 5.95 -9.38 -3.23
C ILE A 98 5.76 -7.90 -2.88
N PRO A 99 6.03 -6.99 -3.82
CA PRO A 99 5.77 -5.57 -3.62
C PRO A 99 4.27 -5.29 -3.52
N PRO A 100 3.87 -4.11 -2.98
CA PRO A 100 2.48 -3.73 -2.90
C PRO A 100 1.88 -3.56 -4.29
N SER A 101 0.56 -3.75 -4.43
CA SER A 101 -0.16 -3.66 -5.70
C SER A 101 -0.10 -2.29 -6.36
N ILE A 102 0.13 -1.22 -5.59
CA ILE A 102 0.30 0.14 -6.09
C ILE A 102 1.74 0.58 -5.81
N PRO A 103 2.58 0.77 -6.86
CA PRO A 103 3.96 1.23 -6.70
C PRO A 103 4.03 2.57 -5.97
N GLY A 104 4.98 2.71 -5.03
CA GLY A 104 5.18 3.92 -4.24
C GLY A 104 4.36 4.01 -2.94
N LEU A 105 3.45 3.08 -2.70
CA LEU A 105 2.68 3.01 -1.46
C LEU A 105 3.22 1.90 -0.53
N GLY A 106 4.47 2.01 -0.12
CA GLY A 106 5.14 1.03 0.73
C GLY A 106 6.12 0.15 -0.02
N VAL A 107 6.80 -0.76 0.68
CA VAL A 107 7.82 -1.67 0.15
C VAL A 107 7.31 -3.10 0.01
N THR A 108 6.46 -3.54 0.94
CA THR A 108 5.91 -4.91 0.99
C THR A 108 4.39 -4.90 0.91
N SER A 109 3.82 -5.99 0.44
CA SER A 109 2.38 -6.27 0.59
C SER A 109 2.07 -6.64 2.05
N GLY A 110 0.93 -6.20 2.56
CA GLY A 110 0.49 -6.44 3.94
C GLY A 110 -0.01 -5.15 4.61
N VAL A 111 -0.30 -5.23 5.90
CA VAL A 111 -0.71 -4.08 6.71
C VAL A 111 0.52 -3.48 7.38
N SER A 112 0.76 -2.20 7.11
CA SER A 112 1.87 -1.44 7.69
C SER A 112 1.37 -0.54 8.81
N VAL A 113 1.94 -0.69 10.01
CA VAL A 113 1.63 0.12 11.19
C VAL A 113 2.92 0.63 11.82
N GLU A 114 2.93 1.91 12.15
CA GLU A 114 4.01 2.58 12.87
C GLU A 114 3.66 2.65 14.36
N VAL A 115 4.48 2.06 15.20
CA VAL A 115 4.39 2.20 16.66
C VAL A 115 5.24 3.40 17.06
N GLN A 116 4.66 4.37 17.73
CA GLN A 116 5.24 5.69 17.95
C GLN A 116 5.44 5.98 19.44
N ASP A 117 6.62 6.49 19.80
CA ASP A 117 6.93 7.04 21.14
C ASP A 117 6.49 8.51 21.17
N LEU A 118 5.34 8.78 21.80
CA LEU A 118 4.74 10.11 21.85
C LEU A 118 5.40 11.05 22.87
N GLU A 119 5.99 10.50 23.92
CA GLU A 119 6.63 11.26 25.00
C GLU A 119 8.16 11.31 24.92
N GLY A 120 8.79 10.58 23.99
CA GLY A 120 10.23 10.59 23.82
C GLY A 120 11.00 9.78 24.87
N ARG A 121 10.42 8.70 25.36
CA ARG A 121 11.04 7.83 26.38
C ARG A 121 12.24 7.02 25.88
N GLY A 122 12.42 6.97 24.56
CA GLY A 122 13.58 6.37 23.92
C GLY A 122 13.35 5.02 23.27
N THR A 123 14.36 4.61 22.48
CA THR A 123 14.26 3.44 21.60
C THR A 123 14.08 2.12 22.34
N ALA A 124 14.69 1.94 23.50
CA ALA A 124 14.56 0.70 24.29
C ALA A 124 13.11 0.50 24.76
N TYR A 125 12.48 1.56 25.29
CA TYR A 125 11.09 1.54 25.72
C TYR A 125 10.13 1.32 24.56
N LEU A 126 10.39 1.97 23.43
CA LEU A 126 9.60 1.80 22.21
C LEU A 126 9.68 0.35 21.71
N MET A 127 10.87 -0.26 21.68
CA MET A 127 11.05 -1.66 21.27
C MET A 127 10.39 -2.65 22.21
N GLU A 128 10.45 -2.43 23.52
CA GLU A 128 9.76 -3.29 24.49
C GLU A 128 8.24 -3.33 24.21
N ASN A 129 7.62 -2.16 23.99
CA ASN A 129 6.21 -2.06 23.72
C ASN A 129 5.83 -2.58 22.31
N ALA A 130 6.66 -2.31 21.31
CA ALA A 130 6.50 -2.90 19.97
C ALA A 130 6.57 -4.44 20.03
N GLY A 131 7.50 -4.99 20.81
CA GLY A 131 7.62 -6.43 21.06
C GLY A 131 6.35 -7.01 21.71
N ARG A 132 5.81 -6.37 22.74
CA ARG A 132 4.55 -6.79 23.40
C ARG A 132 3.38 -6.81 22.40
N LEU A 133 3.29 -5.78 21.56
CA LEU A 133 2.27 -5.72 20.51
C LEU A 133 2.46 -6.87 19.49
N MET A 134 3.68 -7.09 19.00
CA MET A 134 3.98 -8.17 18.06
C MET A 134 3.63 -9.55 18.63
N ASP A 135 3.99 -9.83 19.89
CA ASP A 135 3.71 -11.11 20.55
C ASP A 135 2.22 -11.34 20.75
N SER A 136 1.45 -10.28 21.00
CA SER A 136 -0.01 -10.37 21.11
C SER A 136 -0.66 -10.58 19.74
N LEU A 137 -0.20 -9.87 18.71
CA LEU A 137 -0.71 -10.01 17.34
C LEU A 137 -0.44 -11.40 16.74
N ARG A 138 0.70 -12.02 17.06
CA ARG A 138 1.03 -13.39 16.61
C ARG A 138 0.07 -14.45 17.11
N LYS A 139 -0.70 -14.19 18.17
CA LYS A 139 -1.71 -15.12 18.70
C LYS A 139 -3.03 -15.08 17.93
N SER A 140 -3.24 -14.07 17.11
CA SER A 140 -4.47 -13.92 16.33
C SER A 140 -4.50 -14.86 15.13
N PRO A 141 -5.61 -15.62 14.93
CA PRO A 141 -5.76 -16.48 13.76
C PRO A 141 -5.93 -15.71 12.45
N ALA A 142 -6.19 -14.41 12.50
CA ALA A 142 -6.29 -13.55 11.33
C ALA A 142 -4.93 -13.10 10.79
N ILE A 143 -3.83 -13.36 11.52
CA ILE A 143 -2.49 -12.87 11.22
C ILE A 143 -1.57 -14.07 10.93
N ALA A 144 -0.93 -14.06 9.77
CA ALA A 144 0.05 -15.08 9.38
C ALA A 144 1.44 -14.79 9.97
N SER A 145 1.89 -13.54 9.93
CA SER A 145 3.17 -13.12 10.49
C SER A 145 3.19 -11.65 10.86
N VAL A 146 4.03 -11.30 11.83
CA VAL A 146 4.35 -9.90 12.19
C VAL A 146 5.86 -9.77 12.19
N THR A 147 6.37 -8.83 11.40
CA THR A 147 7.81 -8.59 11.22
C THR A 147 8.15 -7.12 11.40
N THR A 148 9.37 -6.86 11.85
CA THR A 148 10.01 -5.54 11.87
C THR A 148 11.43 -5.66 11.37
N GLN A 149 11.97 -4.58 10.82
CA GLN A 149 13.38 -4.48 10.42
C GLN A 149 14.20 -3.67 11.43
N PHE A 150 13.54 -3.21 12.48
CA PHE A 150 14.20 -2.42 13.51
C PHE A 150 14.80 -3.35 14.57
N ASP A 151 16.11 -3.23 14.80
CA ASP A 151 16.83 -3.92 15.87
C ASP A 151 17.53 -2.91 16.79
N ALA A 152 17.39 -3.10 18.08
CA ALA A 152 18.05 -2.32 19.11
C ALA A 152 19.29 -3.02 19.72
N GLY A 153 19.54 -4.25 19.29
CA GLY A 153 20.62 -5.12 19.79
C GLY A 153 21.88 -5.13 18.93
N VAL A 154 22.06 -4.16 18.02
CA VAL A 154 23.20 -4.14 17.10
C VAL A 154 24.50 -3.92 17.88
N PRO A 155 25.51 -4.82 17.79
CA PRO A 155 26.81 -4.63 18.41
C PRO A 155 27.51 -3.40 17.86
N GLN A 156 27.95 -2.52 18.76
CA GLN A 156 28.61 -1.26 18.43
C GLN A 156 29.84 -1.05 19.28
N ARG A 157 30.76 -0.25 18.79
CA ARG A 157 31.90 0.23 19.53
C ARG A 157 31.77 1.73 19.79
N ARG A 158 31.80 2.12 21.06
CA ARG A 158 31.75 3.51 21.45
C ARG A 158 33.15 4.00 21.73
N LEU A 159 33.56 5.04 21.02
CA LEU A 159 34.80 5.75 21.29
C LEU A 159 34.53 6.80 22.38
N ARG A 160 35.18 6.67 23.53
CA ARG A 160 35.18 7.65 24.60
C ARG A 160 36.44 8.47 24.50
N ILE A 161 36.33 9.77 24.24
CA ILE A 161 37.46 10.67 24.18
C ILE A 161 37.67 11.29 25.55
N ASP A 162 38.89 11.16 26.11
CA ASP A 162 39.31 11.90 27.27
C ASP A 162 39.62 13.34 26.85
N LYS A 163 38.63 14.20 27.05
CA LYS A 163 38.71 15.62 26.65
C LYS A 163 39.76 16.38 27.45
N GLN A 164 39.96 16.01 28.73
CA GLN A 164 40.95 16.68 29.58
C GLN A 164 42.36 16.33 29.14
N GLN A 165 42.61 15.07 28.83
CA GLN A 165 43.90 14.60 28.36
C GLN A 165 44.21 15.15 26.96
N ALA A 166 43.21 15.22 26.06
CA ALA A 166 43.38 15.82 24.75
C ALA A 166 43.77 17.30 24.83
N LEU A 167 43.06 18.07 25.64
CA LEU A 167 43.38 19.49 25.88
C LEU A 167 44.76 19.70 26.53
N ALA A 168 45.12 18.86 27.52
CA ALA A 168 46.41 18.90 28.17
C ALA A 168 47.57 18.57 27.21
N ALA A 169 47.31 17.69 26.21
CA ALA A 169 48.25 17.38 25.14
C ALA A 169 48.28 18.43 24.01
N GLY A 170 47.51 19.52 24.15
CA GLY A 170 47.41 20.56 23.13
C GLY A 170 46.70 20.15 21.87
N VAL A 171 45.83 19.09 21.91
CA VAL A 171 45.08 18.61 20.79
C VAL A 171 43.71 19.29 20.72
N ASP A 172 43.41 19.90 19.59
CA ASP A 172 42.08 20.44 19.33
C ASP A 172 41.05 19.32 19.16
N LEU A 173 39.95 19.39 19.93
CA LEU A 173 38.91 18.35 19.89
C LEU A 173 38.22 18.26 18.53
N GLY A 174 38.03 19.40 17.83
CA GLY A 174 37.44 19.42 16.49
C GLY A 174 38.29 18.66 15.47
N THR A 175 39.59 18.89 15.50
CA THR A 175 40.59 18.18 14.69
C THR A 175 40.57 16.68 14.99
N LEU A 176 40.60 16.29 16.28
CA LEU A 176 40.54 14.88 16.69
C LEU A 176 39.29 14.18 16.22
N TYR A 177 38.13 14.79 16.38
CA TYR A 177 36.86 14.24 15.87
C TYR A 177 36.85 14.14 14.33
N GLY A 178 37.37 15.17 13.65
CA GLY A 178 37.44 15.20 12.17
C GLY A 178 38.33 14.09 11.62
N GLU A 179 39.51 13.88 12.22
CA GLU A 179 40.44 12.82 11.83
C GLU A 179 39.85 11.43 12.07
N LEU A 180 39.29 11.18 13.26
CA LEU A 180 38.62 9.90 13.57
C LEU A 180 37.47 9.61 12.63
N THR A 181 36.67 10.62 12.34
CA THR A 181 35.55 10.47 11.37
C THR A 181 36.08 10.13 9.97
N THR A 182 37.12 10.79 9.52
CA THR A 182 37.74 10.56 8.22
C THR A 182 38.39 9.19 8.13
N LEU A 183 39.16 8.80 9.13
CA LEU A 183 39.92 7.55 9.11
C LEU A 183 39.01 6.33 9.27
N LEU A 184 38.04 6.37 10.18
CA LEU A 184 37.14 5.25 10.49
C LEU A 184 35.89 5.23 9.62
N GLY A 185 35.22 6.38 9.44
CA GLY A 185 33.96 6.51 8.74
C GLY A 185 34.09 6.84 7.26
N GLY A 186 35.15 7.52 6.88
CA GLY A 186 35.38 8.05 5.55
C GLY A 186 34.81 9.46 5.36
N ALA A 187 35.58 10.33 4.73
CA ALA A 187 35.17 11.66 4.36
C ALA A 187 34.93 11.77 2.83
N TYR A 188 33.79 12.29 2.47
CA TYR A 188 33.49 12.63 1.07
C TYR A 188 34.32 13.82 0.63
N ILE A 189 35.00 13.69 -0.52
CA ILE A 189 35.88 14.74 -1.06
C ILE A 189 35.22 15.44 -2.23
N ASN A 190 34.89 14.70 -3.29
CA ASN A 190 34.29 15.25 -4.51
C ASN A 190 33.62 14.15 -5.36
N ASN A 191 33.01 14.59 -6.45
CA ASN A 191 32.52 13.72 -7.51
C ASN A 191 33.42 13.82 -8.75
N PHE A 192 33.55 12.71 -9.50
CA PHE A 192 34.10 12.71 -10.83
C PHE A 192 33.23 11.91 -11.80
N THR A 193 33.22 12.32 -13.05
CA THR A 193 32.47 11.61 -14.11
C THR A 193 33.43 10.73 -14.92
N ARG A 194 33.07 9.45 -15.05
CA ARG A 194 33.78 8.47 -15.87
C ARG A 194 32.81 7.51 -16.53
N PHE A 195 33.01 7.22 -17.80
CA PHE A 195 32.12 6.33 -18.58
C PHE A 195 30.63 6.71 -18.53
N GLY A 196 30.34 8.03 -18.52
CA GLY A 196 28.96 8.53 -18.44
C GLY A 196 28.25 8.34 -17.09
N LYS A 197 28.99 7.94 -16.05
CA LYS A 197 28.50 7.79 -14.70
C LYS A 197 29.22 8.72 -13.74
N LEU A 198 28.48 9.21 -12.73
CA LEU A 198 29.02 10.02 -11.64
C LEU A 198 29.48 9.11 -10.50
N TYR A 199 30.76 9.26 -10.12
CA TYR A 199 31.37 8.54 -9.01
C TYR A 199 31.72 9.48 -7.89
N GLN A 200 31.49 9.04 -6.64
CA GLN A 200 31.88 9.78 -5.44
C GLN A 200 33.27 9.33 -5.00
N THR A 201 34.09 10.28 -4.59
CA THR A 201 35.41 10.02 -4.03
C THR A 201 35.36 10.17 -2.50
N TYR A 202 35.78 9.13 -1.81
CA TYR A 202 35.93 9.12 -0.36
C TYR A 202 37.38 8.85 0.03
N ILE A 203 37.85 9.54 1.09
CA ILE A 203 39.12 9.22 1.74
C ILE A 203 38.81 8.49 3.05
N GLN A 204 39.55 7.42 3.33
CA GLN A 204 39.34 6.57 4.49
C GLN A 204 40.64 5.80 4.75
N ALA A 205 40.87 5.36 6.00
CA ALA A 205 41.99 4.45 6.28
C ALA A 205 41.83 3.14 5.51
N ALA A 206 42.95 2.56 5.08
CA ALA A 206 42.93 1.26 4.42
C ALA A 206 42.32 0.18 5.34
N PRO A 207 41.70 -0.87 4.78
CA PRO A 207 40.99 -1.89 5.58
C PRO A 207 41.82 -2.47 6.73
N ASP A 208 43.09 -2.73 6.51
CA ASP A 208 43.98 -3.33 7.50
C ASP A 208 44.21 -2.43 8.74
N TYR A 209 44.03 -1.12 8.57
CA TYR A 209 44.18 -0.13 9.68
C TYR A 209 42.87 0.22 10.36
N ARG A 210 41.76 -0.51 10.14
CA ARG A 210 40.47 -0.28 10.81
C ARG A 210 39.71 -1.58 11.09
N LEU A 211 40.44 -2.73 11.12
CA LEU A 211 39.85 -4.04 11.38
C LEU A 211 39.44 -4.22 12.84
N ASP A 212 40.29 -3.78 13.75
CA ASP A 212 40.14 -4.05 15.17
C ASP A 212 40.50 -2.85 16.06
N ARG A 213 40.38 -3.08 17.36
CA ARG A 213 40.72 -2.08 18.39
C ARG A 213 42.18 -1.60 18.30
N ARG A 214 43.11 -2.49 17.92
CA ARG A 214 44.57 -2.18 17.86
C ARG A 214 44.88 -1.24 16.68
N SER A 215 43.97 -1.09 15.72
CA SER A 215 44.14 -0.16 14.62
C SER A 215 44.31 1.29 15.11
N LEU A 216 43.73 1.64 16.28
CA LEU A 216 43.89 2.99 16.87
C LEU A 216 45.31 3.29 17.32
N ASP A 217 46.13 2.29 17.58
CA ASP A 217 47.54 2.47 17.96
C ASP A 217 48.38 3.05 16.81
N SER A 218 47.89 2.92 15.56
CA SER A 218 48.51 3.43 14.34
C SER A 218 48.10 4.86 13.97
N TYR A 219 47.15 5.44 14.72
CA TYR A 219 46.63 6.77 14.40
C TYR A 219 47.31 7.84 15.30
N TYR A 220 47.61 8.95 14.68
CA TYR A 220 48.24 10.11 15.35
C TYR A 220 47.47 11.37 14.95
N VAL A 221 47.35 12.28 15.90
CA VAL A 221 46.78 13.61 15.69
C VAL A 221 47.86 14.66 16.01
N THR A 222 47.87 15.73 15.26
CA THR A 222 48.86 16.81 15.48
C THR A 222 48.34 17.79 16.52
N SER A 223 49.16 18.04 17.57
CA SER A 223 48.90 19.06 18.58
C SER A 223 49.13 20.48 18.06
N ALA A 224 48.70 21.48 18.81
CA ALA A 224 48.94 22.89 18.49
C ALA A 224 50.45 23.27 18.45
N SER A 225 51.30 22.50 19.18
CA SER A 225 52.75 22.64 19.14
C SER A 225 53.42 21.98 17.91
N GLY A 226 52.64 21.22 17.08
CA GLY A 226 53.16 20.47 15.94
C GLY A 226 53.65 19.07 16.29
N GLU A 227 53.48 18.61 17.51
CA GLU A 227 53.83 17.26 17.97
C GLU A 227 52.78 16.24 17.58
N SER A 228 53.21 15.01 17.19
CA SER A 228 52.32 13.88 16.92
C SER A 228 51.94 13.19 18.23
N VAL A 229 50.66 13.22 18.57
CA VAL A 229 50.06 12.56 19.73
C VAL A 229 49.34 11.29 19.30
N PRO A 230 49.65 10.10 19.89
CA PRO A 230 48.93 8.86 19.57
C PRO A 230 47.47 8.96 19.98
N VAL A 231 46.55 8.64 19.04
CA VAL A 231 45.10 8.63 19.31
C VAL A 231 44.74 7.65 20.42
N ALA A 232 45.41 6.50 20.48
CA ALA A 232 45.19 5.48 21.50
C ALA A 232 45.37 5.98 22.92
N SER A 233 46.19 7.06 23.15
CA SER A 233 46.33 7.69 24.45
C SER A 233 45.17 8.59 24.82
N LEU A 234 44.35 9.02 23.87
CA LEU A 234 43.28 10.00 24.04
C LEU A 234 41.88 9.36 23.97
N VAL A 235 41.79 8.10 23.55
CA VAL A 235 40.50 7.45 23.24
C VAL A 235 40.43 6.08 23.87
N GLU A 236 39.36 5.83 24.59
CA GLU A 236 38.98 4.51 25.10
C GLU A 236 37.91 3.88 24.23
N VAL A 237 38.05 2.60 23.87
CA VAL A 237 37.05 1.83 23.11
C VAL A 237 36.23 0.97 24.06
N ALA A 238 34.96 1.22 24.16
CA ALA A 238 34.00 0.42 24.92
C ALA A 238 33.04 -0.32 23.99
N ASP A 239 32.85 -1.61 24.19
CA ASP A 239 31.81 -2.38 23.48
C ASP A 239 30.44 -2.01 24.05
N THR A 240 29.47 -1.85 23.19
CA THR A 240 28.08 -1.49 23.53
C THR A 240 27.12 -2.13 22.54
N VAL A 241 25.85 -2.03 22.83
CA VAL A 241 24.79 -2.34 21.89
C VAL A 241 23.93 -1.11 21.64
N GLY A 242 23.37 -1.00 20.49
CA GLY A 242 22.56 0.15 20.12
C GLY A 242 21.72 -0.12 18.87
N VAL A 243 21.08 0.92 18.36
CA VAL A 243 20.31 0.85 17.13
C VAL A 243 21.19 1.21 15.94
N GLU A 244 20.98 0.55 14.79
CA GLU A 244 21.65 0.91 13.55
C GLU A 244 21.14 2.26 13.02
N TYR A 245 19.83 2.48 13.15
CA TYR A 245 19.16 3.73 12.74
C TYR A 245 18.00 4.06 13.69
N VAL A 246 17.57 5.31 13.66
CA VAL A 246 16.35 5.77 14.32
C VAL A 246 15.40 6.26 13.26
N SER A 247 14.25 5.62 13.15
CA SER A 247 13.18 6.08 12.27
C SER A 247 12.24 7.05 12.99
N GLN A 248 11.70 7.99 12.23
CA GLN A 248 10.65 8.90 12.71
C GLN A 248 9.48 8.90 11.72
N PHE A 249 8.29 8.84 12.26
CA PHE A 249 7.06 8.97 11.50
C PHE A 249 6.20 10.06 12.14
N ASN A 250 5.79 11.06 11.35
CA ASN A 250 5.09 12.24 11.85
C ASN A 250 5.83 12.94 13.01
N LEU A 251 7.16 13.03 12.95
CA LEU A 251 8.06 13.61 13.94
C LEU A 251 8.21 12.83 15.26
N TYR A 252 7.51 11.73 15.43
CA TYR A 252 7.70 10.82 16.57
C TYR A 252 8.68 9.70 16.21
N ARG A 253 9.52 9.28 17.16
CA ARG A 253 10.31 8.06 17.00
C ARG A 253 9.36 6.90 16.78
N SER A 254 9.63 6.09 15.76
CA SER A 254 8.73 5.00 15.38
C SER A 254 9.47 3.71 15.06
N VAL A 255 8.74 2.62 15.24
CA VAL A 255 9.10 1.29 14.75
C VAL A 255 8.03 0.85 13.78
N SER A 256 8.44 0.54 12.55
CA SER A 256 7.54 0.04 11.52
C SER A 256 7.33 -1.46 11.67
N LEU A 257 6.06 -1.87 11.76
CA LEU A 257 5.66 -3.28 11.76
C LEU A 257 4.93 -3.59 10.47
N THR A 258 5.30 -4.70 9.84
CA THR A 258 4.58 -5.28 8.70
C THR A 258 3.81 -6.51 9.17
N VAL A 259 2.50 -6.47 9.03
CA VAL A 259 1.59 -7.54 9.44
C VAL A 259 1.00 -8.21 8.20
N THR A 260 1.32 -9.49 8.00
CA THR A 260 0.80 -10.27 6.88
C THR A 260 -0.51 -10.93 7.26
N PRO A 261 -1.60 -10.69 6.53
CA PRO A 261 -2.88 -11.37 6.76
C PRO A 261 -2.78 -12.88 6.56
N ALA A 262 -3.52 -13.65 7.34
CA ALA A 262 -3.74 -15.08 7.08
C ALA A 262 -4.52 -15.27 5.76
N ALA A 263 -4.41 -16.44 5.13
CA ALA A 263 -4.94 -16.71 3.79
C ALA A 263 -6.44 -16.38 3.58
N ARG A 264 -7.23 -16.33 4.66
CA ARG A 264 -8.67 -16.02 4.61
C ARG A 264 -9.04 -14.70 5.29
N ALA A 265 -8.06 -13.94 5.77
CA ALA A 265 -8.28 -12.67 6.44
C ALA A 265 -8.10 -11.50 5.46
N SER A 266 -9.01 -10.52 5.53
CA SER A 266 -8.85 -9.27 4.78
C SER A 266 -7.94 -8.29 5.51
N THR A 267 -7.32 -7.37 4.78
CA THR A 267 -6.52 -6.27 5.36
C THR A 267 -7.33 -5.45 6.36
N THR A 268 -8.58 -5.15 6.05
CA THR A 268 -9.50 -4.43 6.96
C THR A 268 -9.74 -5.18 8.27
N THR A 269 -9.84 -6.52 8.22
CA THR A 269 -9.98 -7.34 9.44
C THR A 269 -8.73 -7.26 10.29
N VAL A 270 -7.54 -7.40 9.66
CA VAL A 270 -6.25 -7.30 10.33
C VAL A 270 -6.04 -5.90 10.93
N MET A 271 -6.38 -4.83 10.21
CA MET A 271 -6.29 -3.46 10.73
C MET A 271 -7.15 -3.25 11.97
N ARG A 272 -8.36 -3.80 11.98
CA ARG A 272 -9.25 -3.75 13.16
C ARG A 272 -8.68 -4.53 14.35
N GLU A 273 -8.12 -5.71 14.09
CA GLU A 273 -7.44 -6.53 15.09
C GLU A 273 -6.24 -5.78 15.69
N ILE A 274 -5.39 -5.18 14.84
CA ILE A 274 -4.25 -4.38 15.29
C ILE A 274 -4.72 -3.23 16.20
N THR A 275 -5.77 -2.51 15.78
CA THR A 275 -6.30 -1.38 16.57
C THR A 275 -6.83 -1.85 17.93
N ALA A 276 -7.54 -2.97 17.98
CA ALA A 276 -8.08 -3.52 19.23
C ALA A 276 -6.95 -4.01 20.15
N THR A 277 -5.99 -4.77 19.61
CA THR A 277 -4.86 -5.29 20.39
C THR A 277 -3.94 -4.16 20.88
N ALA A 278 -3.72 -3.14 20.05
CA ALA A 278 -2.92 -1.98 20.45
C ALA A 278 -3.57 -1.23 21.62
N ALA A 279 -4.89 -1.03 21.60
CA ALA A 279 -5.62 -0.38 22.68
C ALA A 279 -5.61 -1.18 24.01
N GLU A 280 -5.43 -2.51 23.93
CA GLU A 280 -5.36 -3.38 25.11
C GLU A 280 -3.93 -3.47 25.70
N VAL A 281 -2.90 -3.50 24.83
CA VAL A 281 -1.54 -3.88 25.21
C VAL A 281 -0.61 -2.67 25.39
N LEU A 282 -0.84 -1.59 24.60
CA LEU A 282 0.05 -0.42 24.62
C LEU A 282 -0.40 0.59 25.67
N PRO A 283 0.56 1.21 26.38
CA PRO A 283 0.28 2.34 27.25
C PRO A 283 -0.07 3.60 26.45
N ASP A 284 -0.67 4.60 27.11
CA ASP A 284 -1.19 5.83 26.47
C ASP A 284 -0.10 6.70 25.82
N ASP A 285 1.14 6.56 26.24
CA ASP A 285 2.32 7.27 25.70
C ASP A 285 2.90 6.61 24.43
N ILE A 286 2.38 5.45 24.04
CA ILE A 286 2.72 4.77 22.79
C ILE A 286 1.54 4.83 21.83
N GLY A 287 1.73 5.54 20.73
CA GLY A 287 0.73 5.67 19.67
C GLY A 287 0.91 4.65 18.55
N THR A 288 -0.14 4.50 17.73
CA THR A 288 -0.07 3.77 16.46
C THR A 288 -0.55 4.64 15.32
N ALA A 289 0.12 4.56 14.18
CA ALA A 289 -0.28 5.24 12.95
C ALA A 289 -0.20 4.28 11.75
N TRP A 290 -1.08 4.46 10.78
CA TRP A 290 -1.03 3.70 9.54
C TRP A 290 -0.04 4.32 8.56
N SER A 291 0.70 3.48 7.85
CA SER A 291 1.60 3.91 6.78
C SER A 291 1.31 3.18 5.47
N GLY A 292 1.88 3.65 4.37
CA GLY A 292 1.78 3.01 3.06
C GLY A 292 0.34 2.81 2.56
N THR A 293 0.06 1.60 2.04
CA THR A 293 -1.28 1.22 1.54
C THR A 293 -2.32 1.20 2.64
N SER A 294 -1.94 0.86 3.88
CA SER A 294 -2.85 0.82 5.03
C SER A 294 -3.38 2.20 5.39
N TYR A 295 -2.56 3.25 5.26
CA TYR A 295 -3.02 4.63 5.42
C TYR A 295 -4.06 5.01 4.37
N GLN A 296 -3.83 4.61 3.11
CA GLN A 296 -4.80 4.87 2.03
C GLN A 296 -6.12 4.12 2.27
N GLU A 297 -6.06 2.86 2.70
CA GLU A 297 -7.24 2.05 3.02
C GLU A 297 -8.04 2.65 4.18
N ALA A 298 -7.36 3.08 5.26
CA ALA A 298 -7.99 3.74 6.40
C ALA A 298 -8.67 5.06 6.02
N ASN A 299 -8.03 5.86 5.16
CA ASN A 299 -8.58 7.13 4.70
C ASN A 299 -9.69 6.94 3.66
N ALA A 300 -9.56 6.00 2.73
CA ALA A 300 -10.61 5.68 1.77
C ALA A 300 -11.90 5.25 2.49
N SER A 301 -11.78 4.50 3.57
CA SER A 301 -12.93 4.13 4.41
C SER A 301 -13.62 5.35 5.06
N LYS A 302 -12.85 6.37 5.45
CA LYS A 302 -13.40 7.61 6.07
C LYS A 302 -13.99 8.58 5.04
N THR A 303 -13.34 8.74 3.89
CA THR A 303 -13.72 9.73 2.87
C THR A 303 -14.64 9.16 1.79
N GLY A 304 -14.73 7.84 1.65
CA GLY A 304 -15.54 7.19 0.62
C GLY A 304 -17.00 7.64 0.64
N GLY A 305 -17.61 7.74 1.82
CA GLY A 305 -18.99 8.24 1.97
C GLY A 305 -19.20 9.66 1.41
N LEU A 306 -18.24 10.55 1.64
CA LEU A 306 -18.28 11.92 1.11
C LEU A 306 -18.13 11.93 -0.42
N VAL A 307 -17.22 11.13 -0.95
CA VAL A 307 -17.01 11.01 -2.41
C VAL A 307 -18.27 10.51 -3.10
N TYR A 308 -18.92 9.47 -2.57
CA TYR A 308 -20.20 8.97 -3.10
C TYR A 308 -21.31 10.03 -3.01
N ALA A 309 -21.42 10.74 -1.88
CA ALA A 309 -22.40 11.80 -1.71
C ALA A 309 -22.18 12.93 -2.72
N LEU A 310 -20.94 13.39 -2.89
CA LEU A 310 -20.60 14.42 -3.88
C LEU A 310 -20.88 13.94 -5.30
N ALA A 311 -20.52 12.70 -5.66
CA ALA A 311 -20.80 12.13 -6.97
C ALA A 311 -22.32 12.12 -7.25
N LEU A 312 -23.14 11.72 -6.28
CA LEU A 312 -24.60 11.74 -6.40
C LEU A 312 -25.13 13.18 -6.54
N VAL A 313 -24.60 14.13 -5.77
CA VAL A 313 -25.00 15.54 -5.86
C VAL A 313 -24.65 16.13 -7.23
N PHE A 314 -23.43 15.90 -7.73
CA PHE A 314 -23.03 16.38 -9.06
C PHE A 314 -23.88 15.77 -10.19
N VAL A 315 -24.15 14.46 -10.15
CA VAL A 315 -25.02 13.81 -11.10
C VAL A 315 -26.44 14.35 -11.00
N PHE A 316 -26.95 14.55 -9.78
CA PHE A 316 -28.26 15.16 -9.55
C PHE A 316 -28.36 16.56 -10.15
N LEU A 317 -27.39 17.43 -9.89
CA LEU A 317 -27.37 18.81 -10.40
C LEU A 317 -27.26 18.85 -11.94
N ALA A 318 -26.40 17.99 -12.50
CA ALA A 318 -26.26 17.87 -13.96
C ALA A 318 -27.58 17.43 -14.62
N LEU A 319 -28.27 16.44 -14.04
CA LEU A 319 -29.57 16.00 -14.54
C LEU A 319 -30.66 17.04 -14.29
N ALA A 320 -30.64 17.76 -13.17
CA ALA A 320 -31.59 18.83 -12.88
C ALA A 320 -31.48 19.98 -13.90
N ALA A 321 -30.25 20.34 -14.27
CA ALA A 321 -29.98 21.31 -15.32
C ALA A 321 -30.42 20.81 -16.71
N LEU A 322 -30.17 19.52 -17.02
CA LEU A 322 -30.54 18.94 -18.31
C LEU A 322 -32.05 18.84 -18.52
N TYR A 323 -32.79 18.49 -17.45
CA TYR A 323 -34.24 18.26 -17.54
C TYR A 323 -35.08 19.43 -17.04
N GLU A 324 -34.47 20.53 -16.62
CA GLU A 324 -35.14 21.69 -16.04
C GLU A 324 -36.20 21.29 -14.97
N SER A 325 -35.88 20.27 -14.20
CA SER A 325 -36.77 19.63 -13.24
C SER A 325 -36.04 19.10 -12.05
N TRP A 326 -36.58 19.24 -10.86
CA TRP A 326 -36.03 18.64 -9.63
C TRP A 326 -36.54 17.22 -9.35
N GLY A 327 -37.69 16.86 -9.92
CA GLY A 327 -38.32 15.55 -9.71
C GLY A 327 -37.71 14.45 -10.54
N LEU A 328 -37.46 14.69 -11.84
CA LEU A 328 -36.94 13.68 -12.75
C LEU A 328 -35.57 13.13 -12.34
N PRO A 329 -34.59 13.97 -11.96
CA PRO A 329 -33.31 13.50 -11.46
C PRO A 329 -33.42 12.59 -10.24
N LEU A 330 -34.36 12.88 -9.33
CA LEU A 330 -34.59 12.05 -8.15
C LEU A 330 -35.04 10.63 -8.53
N ALA A 331 -35.98 10.52 -9.50
CA ALA A 331 -36.40 9.21 -10.01
C ALA A 331 -35.27 8.42 -10.65
N ILE A 332 -34.36 9.11 -11.34
CA ILE A 332 -33.17 8.49 -11.96
C ILE A 332 -32.20 8.00 -10.90
N LEU A 333 -31.86 8.86 -9.93
CA LEU A 333 -30.87 8.50 -8.89
C LEU A 333 -31.33 7.42 -7.92
N MET A 334 -32.63 7.32 -7.66
CA MET A 334 -33.18 6.21 -6.86
C MET A 334 -32.94 4.82 -7.49
N SER A 335 -32.49 4.77 -8.74
CA SER A 335 -32.08 3.52 -9.40
C SER A 335 -30.68 3.02 -9.00
N VAL A 336 -29.81 3.94 -8.54
CA VAL A 336 -28.42 3.64 -8.20
C VAL A 336 -28.27 2.56 -7.13
N PRO A 337 -29.05 2.54 -6.04
CA PRO A 337 -28.98 1.50 -5.02
C PRO A 337 -29.15 0.06 -5.57
N VAL A 338 -29.93 -0.11 -6.65
CA VAL A 338 -30.11 -1.42 -7.28
C VAL A 338 -28.82 -1.90 -7.94
N ALA A 339 -28.09 -1.02 -8.60
CA ALA A 339 -26.79 -1.34 -9.18
C ALA A 339 -25.73 -1.64 -8.10
N VAL A 340 -25.70 -0.84 -7.04
CA VAL A 340 -24.80 -1.06 -5.91
C VAL A 340 -25.07 -2.40 -5.25
N LEU A 341 -26.34 -2.75 -5.01
CA LEU A 341 -26.72 -4.06 -4.49
C LEU A 341 -26.20 -5.21 -5.37
N GLY A 342 -26.35 -5.09 -6.69
CA GLY A 342 -25.84 -6.07 -7.64
C GLY A 342 -24.32 -6.24 -7.56
N ALA A 343 -23.58 -5.15 -7.50
CA ALA A 343 -22.13 -5.18 -7.37
C ALA A 343 -21.68 -5.87 -6.05
N VAL A 344 -22.32 -5.52 -4.92
CA VAL A 344 -22.01 -6.10 -3.61
C VAL A 344 -22.34 -7.59 -3.58
N LEU A 345 -23.46 -8.00 -4.13
CA LEU A 345 -23.87 -9.42 -4.18
C LEU A 345 -22.94 -10.26 -5.06
N PHE A 346 -22.50 -9.72 -6.21
CA PHE A 346 -21.59 -10.45 -7.10
C PHE A 346 -20.18 -10.56 -6.51
N VAL A 347 -19.63 -9.48 -5.96
CA VAL A 347 -18.32 -9.53 -5.30
C VAL A 347 -18.39 -10.39 -4.04
N GLY A 348 -19.45 -10.29 -3.24
CA GLY A 348 -19.67 -11.16 -2.08
C GLY A 348 -19.84 -12.63 -2.45
N GLY A 349 -20.54 -12.94 -3.55
CA GLY A 349 -20.67 -14.29 -4.07
C GLY A 349 -19.36 -14.88 -4.57
N THR A 350 -18.55 -14.09 -5.28
CA THR A 350 -17.22 -14.52 -5.72
C THR A 350 -16.22 -14.63 -4.56
N HIS A 351 -16.38 -13.84 -3.49
CA HIS A 351 -15.61 -13.99 -2.26
C HIS A 351 -15.74 -15.38 -1.63
N LEU A 352 -16.90 -16.01 -1.69
CA LEU A 352 -17.11 -17.38 -1.20
C LEU A 352 -16.26 -18.40 -1.98
N MET A 353 -15.95 -18.13 -3.24
CA MET A 353 -15.13 -18.99 -4.09
C MET A 353 -13.64 -18.63 -4.00
N ASN A 354 -13.33 -17.34 -3.85
CA ASN A 354 -11.96 -16.84 -3.77
C ASN A 354 -11.91 -15.64 -2.82
N SER A 355 -11.24 -15.81 -1.68
CA SER A 355 -11.11 -14.80 -0.61
C SER A 355 -10.41 -13.50 -1.02
N LEU A 356 -9.80 -13.45 -2.20
CA LEU A 356 -9.17 -12.23 -2.74
C LEU A 356 -10.17 -11.19 -3.24
N TYR A 357 -11.45 -11.58 -3.49
CA TYR A 357 -12.49 -10.65 -3.90
C TYR A 357 -13.11 -9.98 -2.67
N VAL A 358 -12.60 -8.81 -2.33
CA VAL A 358 -13.01 -8.01 -1.16
C VAL A 358 -13.44 -6.60 -1.59
N ASN A 359 -14.08 -5.88 -0.69
CA ASN A 359 -14.38 -4.47 -0.90
C ASN A 359 -13.10 -3.62 -0.66
N ASP A 360 -12.30 -3.55 -1.69
CA ASP A 360 -11.07 -2.76 -1.75
C ASP A 360 -11.26 -1.44 -2.54
N ILE A 361 -10.18 -0.71 -2.75
CA ILE A 361 -10.17 0.53 -3.53
C ILE A 361 -10.70 0.30 -4.96
N TYR A 362 -10.42 -0.84 -5.57
CA TYR A 362 -10.85 -1.15 -6.95
C TYR A 362 -12.35 -1.37 -7.04
N MET A 363 -12.95 -2.06 -6.06
CA MET A 363 -14.40 -2.16 -5.96
C MET A 363 -15.04 -0.77 -5.75
N GLN A 364 -14.47 0.08 -4.89
CA GLN A 364 -14.99 1.42 -4.63
C GLN A 364 -14.99 2.30 -5.89
N ILE A 365 -13.92 2.22 -6.70
CA ILE A 365 -13.86 2.89 -8.01
C ILE A 365 -15.00 2.40 -8.92
N SER A 366 -15.24 1.09 -8.93
CA SER A 366 -16.32 0.50 -9.73
C SER A 366 -17.70 0.97 -9.29
N LEU A 367 -17.93 1.14 -7.99
CA LEU A 367 -19.19 1.69 -7.46
C LEU A 367 -19.43 3.12 -7.93
N VAL A 368 -18.40 3.97 -7.97
CA VAL A 368 -18.53 5.34 -8.52
C VAL A 368 -18.87 5.29 -10.01
N MET A 369 -18.23 4.43 -10.80
CA MET A 369 -18.54 4.24 -12.21
C MET A 369 -20.00 3.76 -12.42
N LEU A 370 -20.49 2.87 -11.55
CA LEU A 370 -21.85 2.35 -11.62
C LEU A 370 -22.94 3.42 -11.42
N ILE A 371 -22.65 4.49 -10.67
CA ILE A 371 -23.58 5.62 -10.51
C ILE A 371 -23.96 6.19 -11.90
N GLY A 372 -22.96 6.48 -12.73
CA GLY A 372 -23.19 7.02 -14.07
C GLY A 372 -23.83 6.00 -15.03
N LEU A 373 -23.39 4.74 -14.95
CA LEU A 373 -23.89 3.68 -15.83
C LEU A 373 -25.33 3.27 -15.52
N ALA A 374 -25.69 3.17 -14.24
CA ALA A 374 -27.07 2.89 -13.82
C ALA A 374 -28.00 4.05 -14.18
N ALA A 375 -27.57 5.28 -13.96
CA ALA A 375 -28.31 6.48 -14.33
C ALA A 375 -28.64 6.49 -15.83
N LYS A 376 -27.71 6.07 -16.72
CA LYS A 376 -27.94 5.99 -18.16
C LYS A 376 -29.16 5.12 -18.52
N ASN A 377 -29.31 3.95 -17.89
CA ASN A 377 -30.44 3.07 -18.16
C ASN A 377 -31.76 3.67 -17.66
N ALA A 378 -31.76 4.31 -16.47
CA ALA A 378 -32.91 4.97 -15.91
C ALA A 378 -33.34 6.20 -16.76
N ILE A 379 -32.36 6.97 -17.27
CA ILE A 379 -32.59 8.12 -18.15
C ILE A 379 -33.42 7.72 -19.36
N LEU A 380 -33.08 6.60 -20.04
CA LEU A 380 -33.78 6.13 -21.24
C LEU A 380 -35.27 5.86 -21.01
N VAL A 381 -35.64 5.39 -19.80
CA VAL A 381 -37.04 5.11 -19.45
C VAL A 381 -37.73 6.39 -18.99
N VAL A 382 -37.12 7.15 -18.09
CA VAL A 382 -37.70 8.33 -17.46
C VAL A 382 -37.95 9.44 -18.49
N GLU A 383 -36.97 9.68 -19.38
CA GLU A 383 -37.12 10.67 -20.48
C GLU A 383 -38.26 10.33 -21.41
N TYR A 384 -38.35 9.06 -21.82
CA TYR A 384 -39.42 8.66 -22.70
C TYR A 384 -40.78 8.67 -22.02
N ALA A 385 -40.85 8.28 -20.74
CA ALA A 385 -42.07 8.40 -19.95
C ALA A 385 -42.54 9.83 -19.81
N ASP A 386 -41.60 10.77 -19.55
CA ASP A 386 -41.90 12.18 -19.42
C ASP A 386 -42.39 12.78 -20.76
N ARG A 387 -41.81 12.34 -21.89
CA ARG A 387 -42.27 12.71 -23.23
C ARG A 387 -43.71 12.21 -23.52
N LEU A 388 -44.00 10.95 -23.22
CA LEU A 388 -45.37 10.42 -23.38
C LEU A 388 -46.39 11.18 -22.49
N PHE A 389 -45.98 11.51 -21.29
CA PHE A 389 -46.80 12.24 -20.36
C PHE A 389 -47.06 13.68 -20.79
N ARG A 390 -46.02 14.43 -21.19
CA ARG A 390 -46.14 15.90 -21.50
C ARG A 390 -46.64 16.13 -22.91
N GLU A 391 -46.12 15.44 -23.91
CA GLU A 391 -46.44 15.70 -25.35
C GLU A 391 -47.68 14.94 -25.81
N GLN A 392 -47.82 13.66 -25.41
CA GLN A 392 -48.92 12.83 -25.88
C GLN A 392 -50.12 12.76 -24.96
N GLY A 393 -50.03 13.41 -23.80
CA GLY A 393 -51.16 13.55 -22.87
C GLY A 393 -51.54 12.25 -22.13
N ALA A 394 -50.68 11.21 -22.17
CA ALA A 394 -50.90 9.96 -21.44
C ALA A 394 -51.05 10.15 -19.93
N SER A 395 -51.74 9.23 -19.25
CA SER A 395 -51.74 9.21 -17.79
C SER A 395 -50.35 8.87 -17.28
N LEU A 396 -50.05 9.22 -16.01
CA LEU A 396 -48.74 8.94 -15.40
C LEU A 396 -48.41 7.45 -15.44
N MET A 397 -49.40 6.60 -15.21
CA MET A 397 -49.27 5.14 -15.24
C MET A 397 -49.05 4.60 -16.67
N ASP A 398 -49.83 5.07 -17.62
CA ASP A 398 -49.72 4.64 -19.02
C ASP A 398 -48.41 5.10 -19.63
N ALA A 399 -47.94 6.29 -19.32
CA ALA A 399 -46.64 6.82 -19.71
C ALA A 399 -45.49 5.97 -19.16
N ALA A 400 -45.54 5.58 -17.90
CA ALA A 400 -44.52 4.73 -17.26
C ALA A 400 -44.48 3.31 -17.93
N ILE A 401 -45.63 2.68 -18.10
CA ILE A 401 -45.73 1.35 -18.69
C ILE A 401 -45.37 1.40 -20.19
N GLY A 402 -45.86 2.40 -20.91
CA GLY A 402 -45.54 2.61 -22.32
C GLY A 402 -44.05 2.80 -22.57
N ALA A 403 -43.41 3.62 -21.76
CA ALA A 403 -41.96 3.84 -21.82
C ALA A 403 -41.20 2.54 -21.56
N ALA A 404 -41.59 1.79 -20.52
CA ALA A 404 -40.96 0.50 -20.21
C ALA A 404 -41.02 -0.45 -21.42
N LYS A 405 -42.21 -0.65 -21.99
CA LYS A 405 -42.41 -1.58 -23.14
C LYS A 405 -41.55 -1.20 -24.36
N LEU A 406 -41.43 0.08 -24.66
CA LEU A 406 -40.69 0.55 -25.83
C LEU A 406 -39.18 0.63 -25.60
N ARG A 407 -38.72 0.83 -24.35
CA ARG A 407 -37.30 1.01 -24.02
C ARG A 407 -36.60 -0.24 -23.53
N VAL A 408 -37.32 -1.36 -23.25
CA VAL A 408 -36.69 -2.63 -22.82
C VAL A 408 -35.63 -3.10 -23.82
N ARG A 409 -35.94 -3.11 -25.12
CA ARG A 409 -35.00 -3.59 -26.14
C ARG A 409 -33.71 -2.74 -26.19
N PRO A 410 -33.75 -1.40 -26.31
CA PRO A 410 -32.55 -0.56 -26.24
C PRO A 410 -31.75 -0.75 -24.95
N ILE A 411 -32.40 -0.86 -23.78
CA ILE A 411 -31.72 -1.04 -22.48
C ILE A 411 -30.96 -2.37 -22.46
N ILE A 412 -31.61 -3.46 -22.88
CA ILE A 412 -30.99 -4.78 -22.95
C ILE A 412 -29.79 -4.75 -23.91
N MET A 413 -29.95 -4.15 -25.10
CA MET A 413 -28.86 -4.04 -26.07
C MET A 413 -27.65 -3.28 -25.51
N THR A 414 -27.87 -2.13 -24.85
CA THR A 414 -26.77 -1.34 -24.30
C THR A 414 -26.12 -2.02 -23.08
N ALA A 415 -26.92 -2.70 -22.27
CA ALA A 415 -26.42 -3.46 -21.12
C ALA A 415 -25.55 -4.65 -21.55
N PHE A 416 -26.02 -5.43 -22.51
CA PHE A 416 -25.24 -6.54 -23.07
C PHE A 416 -23.96 -6.07 -23.75
N ALA A 417 -24.00 -4.99 -24.54
CA ALA A 417 -22.82 -4.41 -25.15
C ALA A 417 -21.78 -3.99 -24.09
N PHE A 418 -22.22 -3.37 -22.99
CA PHE A 418 -21.35 -3.00 -21.89
C PHE A 418 -20.81 -4.22 -21.15
N ILE A 419 -21.66 -5.17 -20.77
CA ILE A 419 -21.25 -6.39 -20.05
C ILE A 419 -20.23 -7.17 -20.88
N LEU A 420 -20.48 -7.38 -22.18
CA LEU A 420 -19.52 -8.06 -23.06
C LEU A 420 -18.21 -7.26 -23.20
N GLY A 421 -18.28 -5.93 -23.25
CA GLY A 421 -17.10 -5.05 -23.29
C GLY A 421 -16.25 -5.12 -22.02
N VAL A 422 -16.86 -5.36 -20.85
CA VAL A 422 -16.17 -5.47 -19.55
C VAL A 422 -15.74 -6.92 -19.24
N MET A 423 -16.30 -7.92 -19.93
CA MET A 423 -16.00 -9.34 -19.72
C MET A 423 -14.49 -9.67 -19.74
N PRO A 424 -13.66 -9.08 -20.61
CA PRO A 424 -12.21 -9.29 -20.55
C PRO A 424 -11.58 -8.90 -19.20
N LEU A 425 -12.16 -7.95 -18.46
CA LEU A 425 -11.67 -7.62 -17.11
C LEU A 425 -12.00 -8.73 -16.10
N VAL A 426 -13.18 -9.36 -16.23
CA VAL A 426 -13.60 -10.47 -15.34
C VAL A 426 -12.67 -11.67 -15.48
N PHE A 427 -12.27 -11.98 -16.70
CA PHE A 427 -11.40 -13.11 -17.02
C PHE A 427 -9.93 -12.73 -17.18
N ALA A 428 -9.55 -11.52 -16.75
CA ALA A 428 -8.16 -11.10 -16.85
C ALA A 428 -7.26 -12.08 -16.08
N SER A 429 -6.16 -12.45 -16.71
CA SER A 429 -5.09 -13.26 -16.10
C SER A 429 -3.77 -12.50 -16.14
N GLY A 430 -2.78 -12.98 -15.40
CA GLY A 430 -1.45 -12.37 -15.39
C GLY A 430 -1.28 -11.26 -14.37
N VAL A 431 -0.36 -10.36 -14.67
CA VAL A 431 0.04 -9.25 -13.80
C VAL A 431 -1.14 -8.30 -13.55
N TYR A 432 -1.36 -7.95 -12.27
CA TYR A 432 -2.48 -7.12 -11.80
C TYR A 432 -3.89 -7.69 -12.12
N ALA A 433 -4.01 -8.98 -12.38
CA ALA A 433 -5.29 -9.60 -12.73
C ALA A 433 -6.36 -9.40 -11.64
N THR A 434 -6.03 -9.57 -10.37
CA THR A 434 -6.98 -9.46 -9.25
C THR A 434 -7.69 -8.11 -9.22
N ALA A 435 -6.96 -7.01 -9.39
CA ALA A 435 -7.55 -5.68 -9.43
C ALA A 435 -8.58 -5.53 -10.57
N ARG A 436 -8.20 -6.00 -11.78
CA ARG A 436 -9.09 -5.98 -12.95
C ARG A 436 -10.31 -6.89 -12.76
N ASN A 437 -10.11 -8.06 -12.18
CA ASN A 437 -11.19 -9.02 -11.93
C ASN A 437 -12.21 -8.46 -10.92
N ILE A 438 -11.76 -7.87 -9.81
CA ILE A 438 -12.64 -7.23 -8.82
C ILE A 438 -13.46 -6.12 -9.49
N MET A 439 -12.81 -5.24 -10.27
CA MET A 439 -13.50 -4.19 -11.01
C MET A 439 -14.50 -4.78 -12.00
N GLY A 440 -14.09 -5.77 -12.79
CA GLY A 440 -14.95 -6.43 -13.78
C GLY A 440 -16.18 -7.08 -13.16
N VAL A 441 -15.99 -7.86 -12.10
CA VAL A 441 -17.08 -8.54 -11.38
C VAL A 441 -18.06 -7.55 -10.77
N ALA A 442 -17.58 -6.48 -10.14
CA ALA A 442 -18.43 -5.44 -9.57
C ALA A 442 -19.27 -4.73 -10.65
N LEU A 443 -18.65 -4.37 -11.79
CA LEU A 443 -19.33 -3.70 -12.90
C LEU A 443 -20.35 -4.61 -13.57
N VAL A 444 -19.99 -5.87 -13.84
CA VAL A 444 -20.93 -6.86 -14.46
C VAL A 444 -22.10 -7.13 -13.53
N GLY A 445 -21.84 -7.40 -12.25
CA GLY A 445 -22.88 -7.64 -11.25
C GLY A 445 -23.83 -6.45 -11.10
N GLY A 446 -23.26 -5.25 -10.97
CA GLY A 446 -24.05 -4.01 -10.89
C GLY A 446 -24.90 -3.75 -12.11
N MET A 447 -24.34 -3.90 -13.32
CA MET A 447 -25.09 -3.71 -14.57
C MET A 447 -26.15 -4.77 -14.80
N LEU A 448 -25.88 -6.02 -14.44
CA LEU A 448 -26.87 -7.11 -14.53
C LEU A 448 -28.09 -6.80 -13.67
N PHE A 449 -27.88 -6.44 -12.41
CA PHE A 449 -28.97 -6.08 -11.50
C PHE A 449 -29.67 -4.79 -11.92
N ALA A 450 -28.92 -3.75 -12.30
CA ALA A 450 -29.49 -2.51 -12.81
C ALA A 450 -30.35 -2.75 -14.06
N THR A 451 -30.04 -3.76 -14.87
CA THR A 451 -30.82 -4.08 -16.08
C THR A 451 -32.02 -4.97 -15.75
N LEU A 452 -31.79 -6.11 -15.08
CA LEU A 452 -32.87 -7.07 -14.79
C LEU A 452 -33.96 -6.51 -13.88
N LEU A 453 -33.54 -5.91 -12.75
CA LEU A 453 -34.49 -5.29 -11.81
C LEU A 453 -34.90 -3.90 -12.27
N GLY A 454 -34.00 -3.17 -12.96
CA GLY A 454 -34.26 -1.82 -13.41
C GLY A 454 -35.43 -1.70 -14.35
N ILE A 455 -35.68 -2.71 -15.24
CA ILE A 455 -36.83 -2.74 -16.15
C ILE A 455 -38.15 -2.56 -15.39
N PHE A 456 -38.24 -3.07 -14.17
CA PHE A 456 -39.41 -2.94 -13.31
C PHE A 456 -39.33 -1.72 -12.37
N VAL A 457 -38.14 -1.42 -11.87
CA VAL A 457 -37.93 -0.38 -10.88
C VAL A 457 -38.01 1.01 -11.50
N TYR A 458 -37.45 1.25 -12.69
CA TYR A 458 -37.42 2.59 -13.30
C TYR A 458 -38.82 3.15 -13.59
N PRO A 459 -39.76 2.39 -14.20
CA PRO A 459 -41.12 2.87 -14.41
C PRO A 459 -41.86 3.14 -13.09
N ALA A 460 -41.65 2.27 -12.10
CA ALA A 460 -42.24 2.42 -10.77
C ALA A 460 -41.74 3.69 -10.07
N LEU A 461 -40.44 3.97 -10.15
CA LEU A 461 -39.85 5.19 -9.59
C LEU A 461 -40.36 6.45 -10.27
N TYR A 462 -40.48 6.45 -11.61
CA TYR A 462 -41.06 7.55 -12.35
C TYR A 462 -42.51 7.82 -11.91
N TYR A 463 -43.34 6.78 -11.82
CA TYR A 463 -44.72 6.89 -11.35
C TYR A 463 -44.79 7.43 -9.90
N PHE A 464 -43.96 6.90 -9.00
CA PHE A 464 -43.91 7.29 -7.59
C PHE A 464 -43.53 8.78 -7.43
N VAL A 465 -42.44 9.20 -8.07
CA VAL A 465 -41.97 10.57 -8.02
C VAL A 465 -42.95 11.52 -8.69
N GLY A 466 -43.54 11.14 -9.82
CA GLY A 466 -44.54 11.93 -10.52
C GLY A 466 -45.83 12.13 -9.69
N ARG A 467 -46.23 11.11 -8.94
CA ARG A 467 -47.37 11.19 -8.03
C ARG A 467 -47.12 12.13 -6.86
N ILE A 468 -45.96 12.01 -6.19
CA ILE A 468 -45.55 12.91 -5.10
C ILE A 468 -45.38 14.35 -5.60
N GLY A 469 -44.78 14.55 -6.79
CA GLY A 469 -44.56 15.83 -7.41
C GLY A 469 -45.82 16.51 -7.96
N ASN A 470 -46.98 15.84 -7.88
CA ASN A 470 -48.26 16.32 -8.43
C ASN A 470 -48.14 16.74 -9.92
N PHE A 471 -47.43 15.96 -10.75
CA PHE A 471 -47.17 16.28 -12.15
C PHE A 471 -48.47 16.45 -12.93
N GLU A 472 -49.53 15.66 -12.64
CA GLU A 472 -50.85 15.78 -13.32
C GLU A 472 -51.51 17.12 -13.01
N ARG A 473 -51.53 17.55 -11.77
CA ARG A 473 -52.09 18.87 -11.37
C ARG A 473 -51.31 20.03 -12.00
N ARG A 474 -49.98 19.93 -12.07
CA ARG A 474 -49.15 20.97 -12.73
C ARG A 474 -49.41 21.02 -14.23
N ARG A 475 -49.62 19.88 -14.91
CA ARG A 475 -49.98 19.83 -16.34
C ARG A 475 -51.33 20.45 -16.60
N GLU A 476 -52.32 20.21 -15.77
CA GLU A 476 -53.66 20.76 -15.90
C GLU A 476 -53.66 22.30 -15.71
N ARG A 477 -52.92 22.79 -14.73
CA ARG A 477 -52.73 24.24 -14.54
C ARG A 477 -52.09 24.91 -15.74
N LYS A 478 -50.99 24.36 -16.29
CA LYS A 478 -50.38 24.92 -17.51
C LYS A 478 -51.35 24.95 -18.70
N LYS A 479 -52.14 23.89 -18.91
CA LYS A 479 -53.16 23.89 -19.97
C LYS A 479 -54.27 24.90 -19.75
N GLN A 480 -54.57 25.28 -18.52
CA GLN A 480 -55.54 26.35 -18.21
C GLN A 480 -54.93 27.75 -18.44
N GLU A 481 -53.64 27.95 -18.09
CA GLU A 481 -52.92 29.20 -18.34
C GLU A 481 -52.69 29.45 -19.85
N GLU A 482 -52.46 28.40 -20.66
CA GLU A 482 -52.31 28.52 -22.11
C GLU A 482 -53.66 28.76 -22.87
N LYS A 483 -54.80 28.59 -22.19
CA LYS A 483 -56.15 28.86 -22.74
C LYS A 483 -56.70 30.22 -22.35
N LEU A 484 -56.04 30.95 -21.45
CA LEU A 484 -56.34 32.33 -21.07
C LEU A 484 -55.45 33.30 -21.84
#